data_0e004868b7fe091b9fa573973003e1c8
#
_entry.id   0e004868b7fe091b9fa573973003e1c8
#
_cell.length_a   1.000
_cell.length_b   1.000
_cell.length_c   1.000
_cell.angle_alpha   90.00
_cell.angle_beta   90.00
_cell.angle_gamma   90.00
#
_symmetry.space_group_name_H-M   'P 1'
#
loop_
_entity.id
_entity.type
_entity.pdbx_description
1 polymer ?
#
loop_
_entity_poly.entity_id
_entity_poly.type
_entity_poly.pdbx_seq_one_letter_code
_entity_poly.pdbx_strand_id
1 'polypeptide(L)'
;INTSTKVGEYIDDGTNGWDNLLIDFDSEIDLSSYPFFTFKLYSSSSIQVLAKLEGGTDAEVWSDYSLENTWEEFNFDFSTSVGNGNTKLVLFFNAAQETGTSTDIYYIDDIRFSSSLSLIEEGISELMIYPNPVINVLKIRSNDIINSYELYDIRGRVILIQNYLNKKNFEIDISNLDSDIYILTTYSETKHESFKILKN
;
A
#
# COMPACT_ATOMS: atom_id res chain seq x y z
N ILE A 1 1.63 6.39 -2.98
CA ILE A 1 1.14 7.50 -2.12
C ILE A 1 0.79 6.92 -0.76
N ASN A 2 1.27 7.53 0.33
CA ASN A 2 0.81 7.18 1.68
C ASN A 2 -0.41 8.05 2.02
N THR A 3 -1.50 7.44 2.46
CA THR A 3 -2.76 8.11 2.82
C THR A 3 -3.00 8.16 4.33
N SER A 4 -2.08 7.63 5.12
CA SER A 4 -2.17 7.61 6.58
C SER A 4 -2.19 9.02 7.16
N THR A 5 -2.95 9.19 8.25
CA THR A 5 -2.99 10.45 9.01
C THR A 5 -1.88 10.54 10.06
N LYS A 6 -1.17 9.44 10.30
CA LYS A 6 -0.05 9.33 11.24
C LYS A 6 1.01 8.40 10.65
N VAL A 7 2.26 8.74 10.84
CA VAL A 7 3.41 7.93 10.42
C VAL A 7 4.40 7.81 11.58
N GLY A 8 5.25 6.80 11.56
CA GLY A 8 6.40 6.70 12.43
C GLY A 8 7.50 7.64 11.95
N GLU A 9 8.19 8.30 12.86
CA GLU A 9 9.38 9.08 12.58
C GLU A 9 10.58 8.41 13.25
N TYR A 10 11.60 8.12 12.47
CA TYR A 10 12.90 7.65 12.94
C TYR A 10 13.93 8.73 12.68
N ILE A 11 14.66 9.08 13.73
CA ILE A 11 15.71 10.12 13.70
C ILE A 11 17.05 9.42 13.90
N ASP A 12 17.90 9.49 12.89
CA ASP A 12 19.29 9.07 12.93
C ASP A 12 20.14 10.30 13.25
N ASP A 13 20.94 10.26 14.30
CA ASP A 13 21.74 11.41 14.73
C ASP A 13 23.09 11.50 13.98
N GLY A 14 23.37 10.55 13.08
CA GLY A 14 24.55 10.51 12.25
C GLY A 14 25.86 10.19 13.00
N THR A 15 25.79 9.73 14.24
CA THR A 15 26.99 9.43 15.05
C THR A 15 27.51 8.01 14.85
N ASN A 16 26.65 7.10 14.35
CA ASN A 16 26.97 5.70 14.16
C ASN A 16 26.35 5.15 12.89
N GLY A 17 27.13 4.69 11.95
CA GLY A 17 26.64 4.11 10.68
C GLY A 17 25.82 2.81 10.81
N TRP A 18 25.60 2.33 12.05
CA TRP A 18 24.79 1.15 12.35
C TRP A 18 23.63 1.43 13.29
N ASP A 19 23.19 2.69 13.37
CA ASP A 19 21.98 3.05 14.08
C ASP A 19 20.78 2.36 13.41
N ASN A 20 19.84 1.93 14.24
CA ASN A 20 18.77 1.05 13.75
C ASN A 20 17.45 1.23 14.51
N LEU A 21 16.38 0.82 13.85
CA LEU A 21 15.07 0.62 14.45
C LEU A 21 14.90 -0.86 14.77
N LEU A 22 14.84 -1.20 16.05
CA LEU A 22 14.64 -2.57 16.54
C LEU A 22 13.17 -2.81 16.92
N ILE A 23 12.60 -3.89 16.42
CA ILE A 23 11.32 -4.44 16.85
C ILE A 23 11.59 -5.83 17.46
N ASP A 24 11.33 -5.97 18.75
CA ASP A 24 11.52 -7.23 19.50
C ASP A 24 10.15 -7.91 19.71
N PHE A 25 10.04 -9.16 19.33
CA PHE A 25 8.81 -9.95 19.42
C PHE A 25 8.92 -10.93 20.60
N ASP A 26 7.81 -11.13 21.32
CA ASP A 26 7.73 -12.05 22.46
C ASP A 26 7.88 -13.54 22.06
N SER A 27 7.80 -13.82 20.76
CA SER A 27 7.90 -15.18 20.20
C SER A 27 8.61 -15.16 18.86
N GLU A 28 8.94 -16.35 18.36
CA GLU A 28 9.48 -16.52 17.01
C GLU A 28 8.54 -15.92 15.94
N ILE A 29 9.11 -15.21 14.99
CA ILE A 29 8.40 -14.67 13.83
C ILE A 29 7.93 -15.83 12.95
N ASP A 30 6.63 -15.96 12.71
CA ASP A 30 6.06 -17.02 11.86
C ASP A 30 6.35 -16.79 10.38
N LEU A 31 7.57 -17.06 9.97
CA LEU A 31 7.99 -17.01 8.56
C LEU A 31 7.42 -18.15 7.71
N SER A 32 6.84 -19.19 8.32
CA SER A 32 6.20 -20.28 7.58
C SER A 32 4.88 -19.84 6.95
N SER A 33 4.16 -18.94 7.63
CA SER A 33 2.91 -18.36 7.15
C SER A 33 3.11 -16.99 6.50
N TYR A 34 4.09 -16.22 6.98
CA TYR A 34 4.30 -14.80 6.60
C TYR A 34 5.77 -14.50 6.31
N PRO A 35 6.35 -15.06 5.22
CA PRO A 35 7.79 -14.92 4.94
C PRO A 35 8.22 -13.57 4.37
N PHE A 36 7.28 -12.71 3.99
CA PHE A 36 7.59 -11.43 3.36
C PHE A 36 7.37 -10.29 4.33
N PHE A 37 8.40 -9.49 4.53
CA PHE A 37 8.33 -8.27 5.32
C PHE A 37 8.18 -7.06 4.41
N THR A 38 7.22 -6.18 4.71
CA THR A 38 6.98 -4.98 3.93
C THR A 38 6.79 -3.77 4.82
N PHE A 39 7.19 -2.60 4.35
CA PHE A 39 6.89 -1.32 4.95
C PHE A 39 7.01 -0.20 3.92
N LYS A 40 6.46 0.97 4.23
CA LYS A 40 6.64 2.18 3.44
C LYS A 40 7.67 3.09 4.08
N LEU A 41 8.52 3.68 3.23
CA LEU A 41 9.56 4.62 3.62
C LEU A 41 9.43 5.91 2.82
N TYR A 42 9.66 7.03 3.48
CA TYR A 42 9.90 8.32 2.87
C TYR A 42 11.23 8.86 3.39
N SER A 43 12.12 9.22 2.50
CA SER A 43 13.40 9.86 2.77
C SER A 43 13.60 11.07 1.88
N SER A 44 14.34 12.05 2.35
CA SER A 44 14.75 13.22 1.54
C SER A 44 15.94 12.91 0.61
N SER A 45 16.60 11.76 0.82
CA SER A 45 17.78 11.34 0.07
C SER A 45 17.65 9.88 -0.35
N SER A 46 18.31 9.49 -1.42
CA SER A 46 18.46 8.09 -1.80
C SER A 46 19.37 7.39 -0.80
N ILE A 47 18.99 6.20 -0.34
CA ILE A 47 19.70 5.42 0.68
C ILE A 47 19.64 3.92 0.41
N GLN A 48 20.50 3.14 1.07
CA GLN A 48 20.32 1.70 1.20
C GLN A 48 19.54 1.38 2.48
N VAL A 49 18.64 0.41 2.39
CA VAL A 49 17.87 -0.10 3.50
C VAL A 49 18.25 -1.57 3.71
N LEU A 50 18.63 -1.91 4.93
CA LEU A 50 18.85 -3.28 5.35
C LEU A 50 17.72 -3.70 6.30
N ALA A 51 17.01 -4.76 5.96
CA ALA A 51 16.16 -5.48 6.89
C ALA A 51 16.90 -6.74 7.38
N LYS A 52 17.06 -6.88 8.68
CA LYS A 52 17.77 -7.98 9.32
C LYS A 52 16.87 -8.69 10.33
N LEU A 53 16.88 -10.00 10.33
CA LEU A 53 16.27 -10.82 11.37
C LEU A 53 17.35 -11.32 12.33
N GLU A 54 17.07 -11.23 13.64
CA GLU A 54 17.97 -11.62 14.73
C GLU A 54 17.25 -12.44 15.80
N GLY A 55 17.99 -12.90 16.81
CA GLY A 55 17.47 -13.71 17.92
C GLY A 55 17.47 -15.19 17.66
N GLY A 56 17.79 -15.60 16.45
CA GLY A 56 18.02 -16.97 15.99
C GLY A 56 19.22 -17.04 15.05
N THR A 57 19.10 -17.72 13.91
CA THR A 57 20.09 -17.61 12.83
C THR A 57 19.82 -16.32 12.05
N ASP A 58 20.78 -15.41 12.05
CA ASP A 58 20.65 -14.09 11.40
C ASP A 58 20.38 -14.23 9.90
N ALA A 59 19.51 -13.34 9.39
CA ALA A 59 19.19 -13.22 7.97
C ALA A 59 19.14 -11.76 7.58
N GLU A 60 19.73 -11.41 6.43
CA GLU A 60 19.87 -10.04 5.96
C GLU A 60 19.35 -9.92 4.53
N VAL A 61 18.53 -8.91 4.26
CA VAL A 61 18.06 -8.55 2.92
C VAL A 61 18.23 -7.06 2.72
N TRP A 62 18.90 -6.68 1.62
CA TRP A 62 19.17 -5.29 1.26
C TRP A 62 18.26 -4.82 0.15
N SER A 63 17.91 -3.55 0.17
CA SER A 63 17.16 -2.88 -0.88
C SER A 63 17.57 -1.42 -1.00
N ASP A 64 17.46 -0.85 -2.20
CA ASP A 64 17.79 0.55 -2.45
C ASP A 64 16.53 1.41 -2.48
N TYR A 65 16.53 2.52 -1.73
CA TYR A 65 15.58 3.62 -1.90
C TYR A 65 16.20 4.60 -2.90
N SER A 66 15.61 4.67 -4.08
CA SER A 66 16.14 5.47 -5.19
C SER A 66 15.37 6.77 -5.46
N LEU A 67 14.18 6.90 -4.89
CA LEU A 67 13.29 8.04 -5.06
C LEU A 67 13.45 8.99 -3.88
N GLU A 68 13.84 10.25 -4.15
CA GLU A 68 13.92 11.27 -3.11
C GLU A 68 12.55 11.93 -2.92
N ASN A 69 12.22 12.28 -1.66
CA ASN A 69 10.99 13.00 -1.30
C ASN A 69 9.69 12.31 -1.78
N THR A 70 9.68 10.97 -1.79
CA THR A 70 8.56 10.17 -2.27
C THR A 70 8.37 8.93 -1.40
N TRP A 71 7.13 8.57 -1.09
CA TRP A 71 6.85 7.31 -0.42
C TRP A 71 7.12 6.13 -1.36
N GLU A 72 7.95 5.19 -0.91
CA GLU A 72 8.26 3.93 -1.60
C GLU A 72 7.92 2.75 -0.69
N GLU A 73 7.36 1.68 -1.26
CA GLU A 73 7.08 0.44 -0.54
C GLU A 73 8.23 -0.54 -0.74
N PHE A 74 8.74 -1.08 0.36
CA PHE A 74 9.81 -2.07 0.40
C PHE A 74 9.24 -3.45 0.65
N ASN A 75 9.84 -4.44 -0.03
CA ASN A 75 9.51 -5.85 0.10
C ASN A 75 10.78 -6.65 0.34
N PHE A 76 10.87 -7.33 1.47
CA PHE A 76 12.00 -8.18 1.85
C PHE A 76 11.55 -9.63 1.96
N ASP A 77 12.20 -10.52 1.20
CA ASP A 77 11.88 -11.94 1.16
C ASP A 77 12.75 -12.71 2.17
N PHE A 78 12.12 -13.21 3.23
CA PHE A 78 12.72 -14.06 4.24
C PHE A 78 12.25 -15.52 4.14
N SER A 79 11.72 -15.95 2.99
CA SER A 79 11.23 -17.33 2.78
C SER A 79 12.29 -18.40 2.99
N THR A 80 13.57 -18.08 2.81
CA THR A 80 14.69 -18.97 3.06
C THR A 80 15.10 -19.05 4.53
N SER A 81 14.51 -18.23 5.39
CA SER A 81 14.84 -18.12 6.83
C SER A 81 13.81 -18.80 7.73
N VAL A 82 12.89 -19.58 7.15
CA VAL A 82 11.91 -20.38 7.89
C VAL A 82 12.62 -21.36 8.82
N GLY A 83 12.24 -21.37 10.11
CA GLY A 83 12.83 -22.24 11.12
C GLY A 83 14.17 -21.74 11.70
N ASN A 84 14.60 -20.54 11.39
CA ASN A 84 15.80 -19.94 11.96
C ASN A 84 15.64 -19.49 13.42
N GLY A 85 14.41 -19.47 13.96
CA GLY A 85 14.13 -19.08 15.34
C GLY A 85 14.22 -17.57 15.60
N ASN A 86 14.08 -16.75 14.58
CA ASN A 86 14.24 -15.30 14.71
C ASN A 86 13.10 -14.66 15.52
N THR A 87 13.47 -13.79 16.46
CA THR A 87 12.54 -13.07 17.33
C THR A 87 12.64 -11.54 17.20
N LYS A 88 13.54 -11.05 16.37
CA LYS A 88 13.80 -9.62 16.20
C LYS A 88 13.83 -9.24 14.74
N LEU A 89 13.25 -8.08 14.44
CA LEU A 89 13.42 -7.38 13.17
C LEU A 89 14.19 -6.09 13.42
N VAL A 90 15.26 -5.89 12.68
CA VAL A 90 16.14 -4.73 12.76
C VAL A 90 16.15 -4.04 11.39
N LEU A 91 15.83 -2.76 11.37
CA LEU A 91 15.90 -1.95 10.15
C LEU A 91 17.03 -0.95 10.27
N PHE A 92 17.90 -0.91 9.28
CA PHE A 92 18.95 0.06 9.14
C PHE A 92 18.66 0.94 7.94
N PHE A 93 18.64 2.24 8.16
CA PHE A 93 18.51 3.23 7.13
C PHE A 93 19.88 3.81 6.83
N ASN A 94 20.32 3.70 5.57
CA ASN A 94 21.65 4.12 5.14
C ASN A 94 22.82 3.42 5.87
N ALA A 95 22.69 2.10 6.08
CA ALA A 95 23.65 1.28 6.84
C ALA A 95 25.10 1.46 6.37
N ALA A 96 26.01 1.45 7.32
CA ALA A 96 27.46 1.62 7.14
C ALA A 96 27.88 3.00 6.55
N GLN A 97 26.98 3.94 6.44
CA GLN A 97 27.30 5.32 6.04
C GLN A 97 27.33 6.20 7.29
N GLU A 98 28.52 6.58 7.70
CA GLU A 98 28.67 7.60 8.74
C GLU A 98 28.54 8.96 8.05
N THR A 99 27.42 9.63 8.24
CA THR A 99 27.16 10.95 7.62
C THR A 99 27.73 12.12 8.40
N GLY A 100 28.38 11.84 9.53
CA GLY A 100 29.05 12.84 10.35
C GLY A 100 28.09 13.59 11.28
N THR A 101 27.84 14.87 11.08
CA THR A 101 27.08 15.71 12.01
C THR A 101 25.66 16.03 11.55
N SER A 102 25.17 15.41 10.50
CA SER A 102 23.82 15.64 10.00
C SER A 102 22.83 14.65 10.62
N THR A 103 21.71 15.18 11.07
CA THR A 103 20.56 14.37 11.49
C THR A 103 19.73 14.02 10.29
N ASP A 104 19.53 12.73 10.03
CA ASP A 104 18.65 12.24 8.99
C ASP A 104 17.30 11.84 9.60
N ILE A 105 16.22 12.18 8.91
CA ILE A 105 14.86 11.88 9.34
C ILE A 105 14.20 11.00 8.30
N TYR A 106 13.70 9.88 8.75
CA TYR A 106 12.98 8.89 7.95
C TYR A 106 11.55 8.74 8.45
N TYR A 107 10.58 8.75 7.54
CA TYR A 107 9.20 8.48 7.91
C TYR A 107 8.82 7.08 7.44
N ILE A 108 8.17 6.33 8.33
CA ILE A 108 7.90 4.90 8.17
C ILE A 108 6.41 4.65 8.41
N ASP A 109 5.82 3.78 7.57
CA ASP A 109 4.42 3.37 7.72
C ASP A 109 4.19 1.94 7.22
N ASP A 110 3.01 1.40 7.49
CA ASP A 110 2.53 0.10 6.98
C ASP A 110 3.47 -1.08 7.21
N ILE A 111 4.09 -1.13 8.40
CA ILE A 111 5.00 -2.22 8.80
C ILE A 111 4.19 -3.51 8.97
N ARG A 112 4.52 -4.55 8.19
CA ARG A 112 3.82 -5.85 8.26
C ARG A 112 4.64 -7.01 7.73
N PHE A 113 4.31 -8.22 8.21
CA PHE A 113 4.66 -9.47 7.55
C PHE A 113 3.46 -10.00 6.76
N SER A 114 3.67 -10.62 5.60
CA SER A 114 2.62 -11.11 4.70
C SER A 114 2.94 -12.49 4.12
N SER A 115 1.90 -13.20 3.67
CA SER A 115 2.01 -14.55 3.11
C SER A 115 2.38 -14.57 1.62
N SER A 116 2.42 -13.44 0.96
CA SER A 116 2.78 -13.32 -0.45
C SER A 116 3.60 -12.05 -0.67
N LEU A 117 4.52 -12.09 -1.64
CA LEU A 117 5.04 -10.90 -2.31
C LEU A 117 3.90 -10.27 -3.11
N SER A 118 2.82 -9.91 -2.46
CA SER A 118 1.97 -8.96 -3.11
C SER A 118 2.70 -7.62 -3.02
N LEU A 119 2.96 -7.02 -4.15
CA LEU A 119 2.59 -5.62 -4.26
C LEU A 119 1.22 -5.53 -3.60
N ILE A 120 1.19 -5.22 -2.30
CA ILE A 120 -0.02 -4.67 -1.75
C ILE A 120 -0.02 -3.27 -2.35
N GLU A 121 -0.50 -3.20 -3.57
CA GLU A 121 -1.40 -2.14 -3.89
C GLU A 121 -2.30 -2.03 -2.66
N GLU A 122 -2.05 -1.01 -1.78
CA GLU A 122 -3.04 -0.63 -0.77
C GLU A 122 -4.35 -0.67 -1.48
N GLY A 123 -5.18 -1.73 -1.11
CA GLY A 123 -6.50 -1.83 -1.67
C GLY A 123 -6.66 -1.07 -2.96
N ILE A 124 -5.89 -1.37 -4.01
CA ILE A 124 -6.50 -1.32 -5.29
C ILE A 124 -7.53 -2.42 -5.13
N SER A 125 -8.61 -2.06 -4.54
CA SER A 125 -9.86 -2.57 -4.97
C SER A 125 -9.66 -2.60 -6.45
N GLU A 126 -9.37 -3.78 -7.03
CA GLU A 126 -9.38 -3.89 -8.48
C GLU A 126 -10.82 -3.67 -8.93
N LEU A 127 -11.35 -2.52 -8.56
CA LEU A 127 -12.53 -1.97 -9.17
C LEU A 127 -12.06 -1.28 -10.43
N MET A 128 -12.00 -2.05 -11.49
CA MET A 128 -11.71 -1.54 -12.81
C MET A 128 -13.00 -1.00 -13.42
N ILE A 129 -12.94 0.24 -13.84
CA ILE A 129 -14.06 0.95 -14.48
C ILE A 129 -13.60 1.38 -15.88
N TYR A 130 -14.22 0.81 -16.89
CA TYR A 130 -13.85 1.09 -18.27
C TYR A 130 -15.01 0.94 -19.25
N PRO A 131 -14.93 1.57 -20.44
CA PRO A 131 -13.99 2.60 -20.80
C PRO A 131 -14.26 3.90 -20.03
N ASN A 132 -13.24 4.70 -19.79
CA ASN A 132 -13.36 6.06 -19.30
C ASN A 132 -12.34 6.94 -20.05
N PRO A 133 -12.74 7.80 -20.98
CA PRO A 133 -14.12 8.22 -21.32
C PRO A 133 -15.03 7.13 -21.85
N VAL A 134 -16.33 7.26 -21.53
CA VAL A 134 -17.37 6.29 -21.92
C VAL A 134 -18.40 6.94 -22.87
N ILE A 135 -18.92 6.15 -23.82
CA ILE A 135 -19.99 6.58 -24.75
C ILE A 135 -21.35 6.06 -24.30
N ASN A 136 -21.52 4.75 -24.13
CA ASN A 136 -22.83 4.17 -23.83
C ASN A 136 -22.84 3.32 -22.56
N VAL A 137 -21.87 2.41 -22.42
CA VAL A 137 -21.89 1.38 -21.37
C VAL A 137 -20.59 1.43 -20.60
N LEU A 138 -20.70 1.59 -19.30
CA LEU A 138 -19.61 1.52 -18.35
C LEU A 138 -19.53 0.10 -17.79
N LYS A 139 -18.37 -0.52 -17.89
CA LYS A 139 -18.11 -1.87 -17.36
C LYS A 139 -17.36 -1.77 -16.05
N ILE A 140 -17.84 -2.50 -15.06
CA ILE A 140 -17.25 -2.57 -13.74
C ILE A 140 -16.77 -3.99 -13.50
N ARG A 141 -15.52 -4.14 -13.05
CA ARG A 141 -14.95 -5.39 -12.54
C ARG A 141 -14.36 -5.13 -11.18
N SER A 142 -14.66 -5.99 -10.23
CA SER A 142 -14.18 -5.90 -8.86
C SER A 142 -13.76 -7.26 -8.32
N ASN A 143 -12.75 -7.28 -7.47
CA ASN A 143 -12.43 -8.46 -6.67
C ASN A 143 -13.41 -8.63 -5.51
N ASP A 144 -14.02 -7.54 -5.04
CA ASP A 144 -15.04 -7.54 -3.99
C ASP A 144 -16.45 -7.63 -4.58
N ILE A 145 -17.39 -8.12 -3.77
CA ILE A 145 -18.82 -8.07 -4.11
C ILE A 145 -19.29 -6.64 -3.93
N ILE A 146 -19.77 -6.03 -4.99
CA ILE A 146 -20.42 -4.71 -4.94
C ILE A 146 -21.90 -4.90 -4.65
N ASN A 147 -22.34 -4.35 -3.52
CA ASN A 147 -23.71 -4.49 -3.03
C ASN A 147 -24.65 -3.45 -3.64
N SER A 148 -24.12 -2.26 -3.92
CA SER A 148 -24.87 -1.17 -4.54
C SER A 148 -23.94 -0.18 -5.23
N TYR A 149 -24.53 0.67 -6.07
CA TYR A 149 -23.86 1.84 -6.60
C TYR A 149 -24.80 3.02 -6.78
N GLU A 150 -24.22 4.21 -6.81
CA GLU A 150 -24.90 5.48 -7.09
C GLU A 150 -24.08 6.29 -8.09
N LEU A 151 -24.77 6.88 -9.07
CA LEU A 151 -24.16 7.78 -10.05
C LEU A 151 -24.71 9.19 -9.83
N TYR A 152 -23.82 10.14 -9.64
CA TYR A 152 -24.14 11.55 -9.37
C TYR A 152 -23.67 12.44 -10.52
N ASP A 153 -24.37 13.54 -10.73
CA ASP A 153 -23.82 14.66 -11.51
C ASP A 153 -22.84 15.50 -10.67
N ILE A 154 -22.16 16.44 -11.29
CA ILE A 154 -21.20 17.35 -10.63
C ILE A 154 -21.82 18.25 -9.54
N ARG A 155 -23.15 18.34 -9.47
CA ARG A 155 -23.91 19.10 -8.45
C ARG A 155 -24.32 18.20 -7.28
N GLY A 156 -23.97 16.93 -7.30
CA GLY A 156 -24.30 15.95 -6.26
C GLY A 156 -25.75 15.41 -6.36
N ARG A 157 -26.44 15.59 -7.49
CA ARG A 157 -27.76 14.99 -7.70
C ARG A 157 -27.58 13.55 -8.13
N VAL A 158 -28.32 12.63 -7.48
CA VAL A 158 -28.37 11.23 -7.87
C VAL A 158 -29.05 11.11 -9.24
N ILE A 159 -28.34 10.50 -10.19
CA ILE A 159 -28.81 10.23 -11.56
C ILE A 159 -29.26 8.77 -11.70
N LEU A 160 -28.49 7.83 -11.15
CA LEU A 160 -28.81 6.40 -11.12
C LEU A 160 -28.50 5.87 -9.73
N ILE A 161 -29.32 4.91 -9.29
CA ILE A 161 -29.08 4.14 -8.07
C ILE A 161 -29.45 2.68 -8.31
N GLN A 162 -28.61 1.77 -7.83
CA GLN A 162 -28.86 0.32 -7.84
C GLN A 162 -28.51 -0.26 -6.47
N ASN A 163 -29.53 -0.79 -5.81
CA ASN A 163 -29.38 -1.49 -4.53
C ASN A 163 -29.45 -3.01 -4.75
N TYR A 164 -28.93 -3.79 -3.79
CA TYR A 164 -28.95 -5.25 -3.79
C TYR A 164 -28.36 -5.90 -5.04
N LEU A 165 -27.28 -5.31 -5.58
CA LEU A 165 -26.64 -5.79 -6.80
C LEU A 165 -25.94 -7.14 -6.60
N ASN A 166 -25.12 -7.26 -5.52
CA ASN A 166 -24.36 -8.46 -5.12
C ASN A 166 -23.56 -9.10 -6.28
N LYS A 167 -22.80 -8.27 -7.01
CA LYS A 167 -22.00 -8.71 -8.17
C LYS A 167 -20.58 -8.19 -8.12
N LYS A 168 -19.65 -9.00 -8.64
CA LYS A 168 -18.26 -8.58 -8.87
C LYS A 168 -18.07 -7.92 -10.25
N ASN A 169 -18.85 -8.35 -11.25
CA ASN A 169 -18.79 -7.83 -12.60
C ASN A 169 -20.19 -7.44 -13.07
N PHE A 170 -20.33 -6.21 -13.56
CA PHE A 170 -21.59 -5.71 -14.08
C PHE A 170 -21.38 -4.53 -15.04
N GLU A 171 -22.44 -4.13 -15.70
CA GLU A 171 -22.45 -3.01 -16.65
C GLU A 171 -23.51 -2.00 -16.24
N ILE A 172 -23.20 -0.73 -16.49
CA ILE A 172 -24.12 0.39 -16.28
C ILE A 172 -24.35 1.05 -17.64
N ASP A 173 -25.60 1.04 -18.09
CA ASP A 173 -26.00 1.75 -19.30
C ASP A 173 -26.21 3.24 -18.96
N ILE A 174 -25.40 4.09 -19.58
CA ILE A 174 -25.48 5.55 -19.46
C ILE A 174 -25.67 6.21 -20.84
N SER A 175 -26.18 5.46 -21.81
CA SER A 175 -26.39 5.94 -23.18
C SER A 175 -27.34 7.13 -23.25
N ASN A 176 -28.28 7.23 -22.31
CA ASN A 176 -29.27 8.31 -22.23
C ASN A 176 -28.81 9.55 -21.44
N LEU A 177 -27.56 9.55 -20.96
CA LEU A 177 -26.99 10.68 -20.24
C LEU A 177 -26.28 11.65 -21.19
N ASP A 178 -26.32 12.92 -20.88
CA ASP A 178 -25.61 13.95 -21.63
C ASP A 178 -24.08 13.79 -21.45
N SER A 179 -23.32 14.34 -22.40
CA SER A 179 -21.86 14.41 -22.30
C SER A 179 -21.47 15.37 -21.19
N ASP A 180 -20.96 14.83 -20.09
CA ASP A 180 -20.57 15.58 -18.89
C ASP A 180 -19.66 14.71 -18.00
N ILE A 181 -19.29 15.24 -16.85
CA ILE A 181 -18.60 14.57 -15.78
C ILE A 181 -19.61 14.04 -14.76
N TYR A 182 -19.49 12.77 -14.42
CA TYR A 182 -20.28 12.09 -13.39
C TYR A 182 -19.36 11.52 -12.30
N ILE A 183 -19.92 11.28 -11.12
CA ILE A 183 -19.24 10.59 -10.01
C ILE A 183 -19.99 9.29 -9.77
N LEU A 184 -19.30 8.16 -9.98
CA LEU A 184 -19.81 6.85 -9.63
C LEU A 184 -19.27 6.48 -8.24
N THR A 185 -20.16 6.21 -7.30
CA THR A 185 -19.82 5.64 -5.99
C THR A 185 -20.32 4.21 -5.90
N THR A 186 -19.46 3.28 -5.54
CA THR A 186 -19.76 1.87 -5.33
C THR A 186 -19.64 1.53 -3.86
N TYR A 187 -20.46 0.59 -3.39
CA TYR A 187 -20.49 0.15 -1.99
C TYR A 187 -20.31 -1.35 -1.92
N SER A 188 -19.36 -1.82 -1.13
CA SER A 188 -19.16 -3.21 -0.73
C SER A 188 -19.48 -3.38 0.76
N GLU A 189 -19.26 -4.56 1.34
CA GLU A 189 -19.46 -4.77 2.78
C GLU A 189 -18.47 -3.97 3.65
N THR A 190 -17.27 -3.72 3.14
CA THR A 190 -16.16 -3.17 3.93
C THR A 190 -15.81 -1.73 3.57
N LYS A 191 -16.17 -1.27 2.36
CA LYS A 191 -15.75 0.05 1.86
C LYS A 191 -16.71 0.63 0.83
N HIS A 192 -16.55 1.90 0.58
CA HIS A 192 -17.13 2.60 -0.56
C HIS A 192 -16.05 3.36 -1.31
N GLU A 193 -16.17 3.44 -2.62
CA GLU A 193 -15.18 4.09 -3.48
C GLU A 193 -15.88 4.95 -4.52
N SER A 194 -15.30 6.11 -4.82
CA SER A 194 -15.87 7.08 -5.76
C SER A 194 -14.92 7.35 -6.91
N PHE A 195 -15.45 7.35 -8.13
CA PHE A 195 -14.71 7.48 -9.37
C PHE A 195 -15.29 8.57 -10.25
N LYS A 196 -14.41 9.36 -10.84
CA LYS A 196 -14.80 10.34 -11.87
C LYS A 196 -14.99 9.64 -13.20
N ILE A 197 -16.16 9.79 -13.80
CA ILE A 197 -16.54 9.24 -15.10
C ILE A 197 -16.69 10.39 -16.09
N LEU A 198 -16.00 10.29 -17.22
CA LEU A 198 -16.12 11.22 -18.32
C LEU A 198 -17.04 10.61 -19.39
N LYS A 199 -18.21 11.17 -19.58
CA LYS A 199 -19.18 10.75 -20.61
C LYS A 199 -19.01 11.62 -21.85
N ASN A 200 -18.74 10.96 -22.97
CA ASN A 200 -18.68 11.59 -24.31
C ASN A 200 -19.99 11.45 -25.07
#